data_7282d3c4a94ed608a767d88fccc14da0
#
_entry.id   7282d3c4a94ed608a767d88fccc14da0
#
_cell.length_a   1.000
_cell.length_b   1.000
_cell.length_c   1.000
_cell.angle_alpha   90.00
_cell.angle_beta   90.00
_cell.angle_gamma   90.00
#
_symmetry.space_group_name_H-M   'P 1'
#
loop_
_entity.id
_entity.type
_entity.pdbx_description
1 polymer ?
#
loop_
_entity_poly.entity_id
_entity_poly.type
_entity_poly.pdbx_seq_one_letter_code
_entity_poly.pdbx_strand_id
1 'polypeptide(L)'
;MLKESRYTVVLSGRGMLEENGYPVVRDGGESYGIEEKYGYSAEEIFSSAFFSTRKQQFYDFYRNELLSAVDIPPGKGYLEMARLEQEGVFHTIITRRLFHLPTRAGCRNVIELHGSIFRNYCAHCGREYPVEYIRNTEKIPLCETCGQPVRPGVILFGEMVDNQVITRAATEMQKADVLLVLGTNLKSFLCSQLTGYYEGNKLIVIDGEDHFSNAGADIFWQSRVDDALAEIITEMEKDRK
;
A
#
# COMPACT_ATOMS: atom_id res chain seq x y z
N MET A 1 -6.14 25.40 2.58
CA MET A 1 -6.66 24.22 3.30
C MET A 1 -5.52 23.24 3.66
N LEU A 2 -4.87 22.53 2.74
CA LEU A 2 -3.70 21.68 3.05
C LEU A 2 -2.54 22.44 3.68
N LYS A 3 -2.27 23.66 3.24
CA LYS A 3 -1.24 24.55 3.81
C LYS A 3 -1.53 25.02 5.25
N GLU A 4 -2.78 25.06 5.63
CA GLU A 4 -3.23 25.50 6.95
C GLU A 4 -3.39 24.32 7.91
N SER A 5 -3.27 23.09 7.41
CA SER A 5 -3.29 21.89 8.21
C SER A 5 -2.08 21.84 9.14
N ARG A 6 -2.34 21.45 10.38
CA ARG A 6 -1.30 21.18 11.36
C ARG A 6 -0.83 19.73 11.33
N TYR A 7 -1.70 18.83 10.88
CA TYR A 7 -1.40 17.41 10.80
C TYR A 7 -2.26 16.71 9.73
N THR A 8 -1.72 16.55 8.54
CA THR A 8 -2.38 15.83 7.46
C THR A 8 -1.97 14.35 7.45
N VAL A 9 -2.95 13.46 7.54
CA VAL A 9 -2.75 12.03 7.30
C VAL A 9 -3.27 11.66 5.92
N VAL A 10 -2.50 10.84 5.20
CA VAL A 10 -2.81 10.36 3.85
C VAL A 10 -3.14 8.87 3.89
N LEU A 11 -4.31 8.48 3.38
CA LEU A 11 -4.64 7.09 3.08
C LEU A 11 -4.38 6.82 1.59
N SER A 12 -3.34 6.05 1.29
CA SER A 12 -2.94 5.72 -0.09
C SER A 12 -3.55 4.39 -0.54
N GLY A 13 -4.42 4.45 -1.55
CA GLY A 13 -5.24 3.36 -2.04
C GLY A 13 -4.69 2.66 -3.29
N ARG A 14 -5.60 1.91 -3.96
CA ARG A 14 -5.30 1.07 -5.12
C ARG A 14 -5.07 1.89 -6.40
N GLY A 15 -5.84 2.94 -6.62
CA GLY A 15 -5.75 3.77 -7.82
C GLY A 15 -4.33 4.29 -8.08
N MET A 16 -3.59 4.61 -7.02
CA MET A 16 -2.18 5.00 -7.17
C MET A 16 -1.29 3.88 -7.71
N LEU A 17 -1.57 2.59 -7.44
CA LEU A 17 -0.84 1.48 -8.06
C LEU A 17 -1.16 1.37 -9.55
N GLU A 18 -2.45 1.44 -9.89
CA GLU A 18 -2.95 1.30 -11.26
C GLU A 18 -2.40 2.42 -12.16
N GLU A 19 -2.41 3.66 -11.66
CA GLU A 19 -1.85 4.81 -12.37
C GLU A 19 -0.35 4.65 -12.68
N ASN A 20 0.35 3.84 -11.90
CA ASN A 20 1.79 3.60 -12.01
C ASN A 20 2.14 2.23 -12.63
N GLY A 21 1.15 1.51 -13.19
CA GLY A 21 1.37 0.25 -13.90
C GLY A 21 1.77 -0.94 -13.02
N TYR A 22 1.46 -0.89 -11.73
CA TYR A 22 1.69 -2.01 -10.82
C TYR A 22 0.57 -3.04 -10.89
N PRO A 23 0.86 -4.34 -10.76
CA PRO A 23 -0.15 -5.37 -10.82
C PRO A 23 -1.16 -5.23 -9.66
N VAL A 24 -2.43 -5.30 -10.01
CA VAL A 24 -3.55 -5.34 -9.08
C VAL A 24 -4.17 -6.73 -9.14
N VAL A 25 -3.55 -7.67 -8.47
CA VAL A 25 -3.78 -9.12 -8.55
C VAL A 25 -5.22 -9.56 -8.21
N ARG A 26 -6.08 -8.65 -7.74
CA ARG A 26 -7.40 -8.98 -7.16
C ARG A 26 -8.62 -8.58 -7.98
N ASP A 27 -8.46 -7.85 -9.08
CA ASP A 27 -9.62 -7.24 -9.73
C ASP A 27 -9.83 -7.64 -11.20
N GLY A 28 -11.05 -8.04 -11.50
CA GLY A 28 -11.60 -8.16 -12.85
C GLY A 28 -10.91 -9.20 -13.73
N GLY A 29 -10.47 -8.79 -14.90
CA GLY A 29 -9.91 -9.67 -15.93
C GLY A 29 -8.61 -10.40 -15.53
N GLU A 30 -7.80 -9.79 -14.68
CA GLU A 30 -6.57 -10.40 -14.16
C GLU A 30 -6.85 -11.56 -13.21
N SER A 31 -7.93 -11.48 -12.43
CA SER A 31 -8.33 -12.56 -11.51
C SER A 31 -8.64 -13.86 -12.23
N TYR A 32 -9.32 -13.80 -13.38
CA TYR A 32 -9.63 -14.99 -14.19
C TYR A 32 -8.35 -15.61 -14.81
N GLY A 33 -7.44 -14.78 -15.33
CA GLY A 33 -6.16 -15.24 -15.86
C GLY A 33 -5.28 -15.95 -14.83
N ILE A 34 -5.34 -15.52 -13.56
CA ILE A 34 -4.63 -16.18 -12.46
C ILE A 34 -5.26 -17.54 -12.16
N GLU A 35 -6.57 -17.63 -12.09
CA GLU A 35 -7.26 -18.88 -11.83
C GLU A 35 -7.02 -19.92 -12.97
N GLU A 36 -7.04 -19.49 -14.21
CA GLU A 36 -6.69 -20.32 -15.36
C GLU A 36 -5.24 -20.82 -15.31
N LYS A 37 -4.30 -19.93 -14.93
CA LYS A 37 -2.86 -20.25 -14.91
C LYS A 37 -2.45 -21.14 -13.74
N TYR A 38 -3.02 -20.91 -12.55
CA TYR A 38 -2.58 -21.57 -11.30
C TYR A 38 -3.58 -22.57 -10.75
N GLY A 39 -4.81 -22.62 -11.28
CA GLY A 39 -5.88 -23.51 -10.79
C GLY A 39 -6.54 -23.06 -9.49
N TYR A 40 -6.23 -21.86 -9.01
CA TYR A 40 -6.73 -21.28 -7.75
C TYR A 40 -6.86 -19.77 -7.91
N SER A 41 -7.80 -19.16 -7.18
CA SER A 41 -7.92 -17.69 -7.18
C SER A 41 -6.70 -17.03 -6.50
N ALA A 42 -6.42 -15.78 -6.86
CA ALA A 42 -5.35 -15.01 -6.23
C ALA A 42 -5.52 -14.90 -4.71
N GLU A 43 -6.76 -14.79 -4.22
CA GLU A 43 -7.07 -14.74 -2.79
C GLU A 43 -6.76 -16.07 -2.09
N GLU A 44 -7.09 -17.18 -2.72
CA GLU A 44 -6.80 -18.49 -2.18
C GLU A 44 -5.29 -18.73 -2.12
N ILE A 45 -4.56 -18.43 -3.20
CA ILE A 45 -3.09 -18.58 -3.22
C ILE A 45 -2.43 -17.67 -2.17
N PHE A 46 -2.91 -16.44 -2.03
CA PHE A 46 -2.34 -15.46 -1.10
C PHE A 46 -2.88 -15.60 0.35
N SER A 47 -3.25 -16.83 0.74
CA SER A 47 -3.72 -17.17 2.08
C SER A 47 -2.66 -17.92 2.91
N SER A 48 -2.74 -17.80 4.23
CA SER A 48 -1.87 -18.52 5.17
C SER A 48 -2.06 -20.03 5.08
N ALA A 49 -3.28 -20.49 4.81
CA ALA A 49 -3.60 -21.90 4.63
C ALA A 49 -2.91 -22.48 3.38
N PHE A 50 -2.96 -21.76 2.26
CA PHE A 50 -2.29 -22.15 1.03
C PHE A 50 -0.77 -22.13 1.19
N PHE A 51 -0.24 -21.04 1.76
CA PHE A 51 1.20 -20.94 2.06
C PHE A 51 1.69 -22.10 2.93
N SER A 52 0.92 -22.52 3.92
CA SER A 52 1.30 -23.64 4.81
C SER A 52 1.39 -24.97 4.08
N THR A 53 0.45 -25.25 3.16
CA THR A 53 0.27 -26.55 2.54
C THR A 53 0.87 -26.67 1.13
N ARG A 54 1.01 -25.55 0.40
CA ARG A 54 1.42 -25.52 -1.02
C ARG A 54 2.50 -24.46 -1.28
N LYS A 55 3.56 -24.49 -0.48
CA LYS A 55 4.63 -23.46 -0.52
C LYS A 55 5.23 -23.24 -1.91
N GLN A 56 5.48 -24.33 -2.67
CA GLN A 56 6.08 -24.19 -4.00
C GLN A 56 5.16 -23.39 -4.93
N GLN A 57 3.88 -23.75 -5.01
CA GLN A 57 2.90 -23.06 -5.84
C GLN A 57 2.71 -21.59 -5.40
N PHE A 58 2.73 -21.35 -4.07
CA PHE A 58 2.71 -19.99 -3.54
C PHE A 58 3.91 -19.17 -4.04
N TYR A 59 5.13 -19.71 -3.99
CA TYR A 59 6.32 -18.98 -4.43
C TYR A 59 6.37 -18.80 -5.95
N ASP A 60 5.84 -19.74 -6.73
CA ASP A 60 5.75 -19.61 -8.19
C ASP A 60 4.80 -18.46 -8.55
N PHE A 61 3.62 -18.40 -7.93
CA PHE A 61 2.70 -17.29 -8.06
C PHE A 61 3.33 -15.97 -7.58
N TYR A 62 3.92 -15.96 -6.38
CA TYR A 62 4.48 -14.78 -5.74
C TYR A 62 5.58 -14.14 -6.60
N ARG A 63 6.47 -14.94 -7.17
CA ARG A 63 7.53 -14.48 -8.08
C ARG A 63 6.97 -13.93 -9.38
N ASN A 64 6.06 -14.64 -10.00
CA ASN A 64 5.58 -14.28 -11.33
C ASN A 64 4.62 -13.09 -11.32
N GLU A 65 3.75 -12.99 -10.32
CA GLU A 65 2.69 -11.99 -10.31
C GLU A 65 3.04 -10.75 -9.44
N LEU A 66 3.75 -10.93 -8.33
CA LEU A 66 4.10 -9.80 -7.47
C LEU A 66 5.54 -9.32 -7.67
N LEU A 67 6.51 -10.26 -7.64
CA LEU A 67 7.92 -9.84 -7.73
C LEU A 67 8.35 -9.43 -9.14
N SER A 68 7.54 -9.68 -10.18
CA SER A 68 7.71 -9.13 -11.52
C SER A 68 7.75 -7.59 -11.54
N ALA A 69 7.05 -6.95 -10.59
CA ALA A 69 6.96 -5.50 -10.48
C ALA A 69 8.02 -4.85 -9.55
N VAL A 70 8.92 -5.63 -8.97
CA VAL A 70 9.93 -5.11 -8.01
C VAL A 70 10.78 -3.99 -8.59
N ASP A 71 11.15 -4.10 -9.87
CA ASP A 71 12.04 -3.15 -10.53
C ASP A 71 11.31 -1.91 -11.08
N ILE A 72 9.98 -1.89 -11.09
CA ILE A 72 9.21 -0.70 -11.50
C ILE A 72 9.48 0.43 -10.49
N PRO A 73 9.96 1.62 -10.92
CA PRO A 73 10.17 2.73 -10.01
C PRO A 73 8.85 3.33 -9.52
N PRO A 74 8.84 3.99 -8.34
CA PRO A 74 7.69 4.80 -7.94
C PRO A 74 7.36 5.85 -9.01
N GLY A 75 6.09 5.96 -9.36
CA GLY A 75 5.65 6.94 -10.34
C GLY A 75 5.50 8.35 -9.78
N LYS A 76 5.03 9.27 -10.64
CA LYS A 76 4.98 10.71 -10.36
C LYS A 76 4.23 11.03 -9.06
N GLY A 77 3.03 10.49 -8.85
CA GLY A 77 2.24 10.77 -7.65
C GLY A 77 2.93 10.36 -6.34
N TYR A 78 3.70 9.27 -6.34
CA TYR A 78 4.50 8.90 -5.17
C TYR A 78 5.67 9.84 -4.93
N LEU A 79 6.32 10.33 -5.98
CA LEU A 79 7.40 11.32 -5.87
C LEU A 79 6.88 12.65 -5.34
N GLU A 80 5.72 13.10 -5.84
CA GLU A 80 5.07 14.31 -5.35
C GLU A 80 4.56 14.16 -3.90
N MET A 81 4.08 12.98 -3.54
CA MET A 81 3.73 12.65 -2.14
C MET A 81 4.95 12.80 -1.21
N ALA A 82 6.10 12.28 -1.61
CA ALA A 82 7.33 12.39 -0.84
C ALA A 82 7.80 13.85 -0.72
N ARG A 83 7.64 14.64 -1.79
CA ARG A 83 7.91 16.05 -1.77
C ARG A 83 7.02 16.80 -0.78
N LEU A 84 5.71 16.55 -0.80
CA LEU A 84 4.75 17.15 0.12
C LEU A 84 5.01 16.77 1.59
N GLU A 85 5.50 15.55 1.84
CA GLU A 85 5.95 15.16 3.18
C GLU A 85 7.20 15.94 3.60
N GLN A 86 8.20 16.07 2.74
CA GLN A 86 9.42 16.83 3.02
C GLN A 86 9.16 18.33 3.26
N GLU A 87 8.15 18.88 2.61
CA GLU A 87 7.69 20.24 2.81
C GLU A 87 6.80 20.42 4.05
N GLY A 88 6.51 19.34 4.79
CA GLY A 88 5.70 19.35 6.01
C GLY A 88 4.20 19.49 5.77
N VAL A 89 3.74 19.26 4.54
CA VAL A 89 2.30 19.27 4.19
C VAL A 89 1.65 17.94 4.54
N PHE A 90 2.31 16.83 4.22
CA PHE A 90 1.90 15.50 4.65
C PHE A 90 2.73 15.04 5.86
N HIS A 91 2.07 14.44 6.83
CA HIS A 91 2.72 14.06 8.09
C HIS A 91 2.85 12.55 8.26
N THR A 92 1.85 11.79 7.83
CA THR A 92 1.86 10.33 7.87
C THR A 92 1.14 9.77 6.66
N ILE A 93 1.74 8.78 6.01
CA ILE A 93 1.15 8.04 4.91
C ILE A 93 0.79 6.64 5.40
N ILE A 94 -0.46 6.22 5.23
CA ILE A 94 -0.94 4.90 5.62
C ILE A 94 -1.38 4.16 4.36
N THR A 95 -0.88 2.93 4.17
CA THR A 95 -1.22 2.12 3.01
C THR A 95 -1.37 0.64 3.35
N ARG A 96 -2.14 -0.07 2.52
CA ARG A 96 -2.22 -1.54 2.53
C ARG A 96 -1.47 -2.17 1.36
N ARG A 97 -0.78 -1.34 0.56
CA ARG A 97 -0.07 -1.80 -0.63
C ARG A 97 1.29 -2.37 -0.25
N LEU A 98 1.69 -3.45 -0.93
CA LEU A 98 2.83 -4.28 -0.54
C LEU A 98 4.16 -3.83 -1.16
N PHE A 99 4.12 -2.94 -2.16
CA PHE A 99 5.27 -2.57 -2.99
C PHE A 99 6.17 -1.49 -2.39
N HIS A 100 5.91 -1.05 -1.16
CA HIS A 100 6.77 -0.09 -0.44
C HIS A 100 6.93 1.25 -1.16
N LEU A 101 5.95 1.64 -2.01
CA LEU A 101 6.10 2.74 -2.95
C LEU A 101 6.27 4.11 -2.31
N PRO A 102 5.51 4.50 -1.27
CA PRO A 102 5.76 5.78 -0.61
C PRO A 102 7.19 5.86 -0.06
N THR A 103 7.68 4.82 0.60
CA THR A 103 9.04 4.78 1.16
C THR A 103 10.10 4.77 0.06
N ARG A 104 9.89 4.00 -1.01
CA ARG A 104 10.79 3.98 -2.18
C ARG A 104 10.86 5.33 -2.90
N ALA A 105 9.77 6.11 -2.85
CA ALA A 105 9.72 7.48 -3.37
C ALA A 105 10.43 8.50 -2.46
N GLY A 106 10.75 8.15 -1.21
CA GLY A 106 11.44 9.01 -0.27
C GLY A 106 10.60 9.47 0.93
N CYS A 107 9.35 8.99 1.09
CA CYS A 107 8.58 9.23 2.29
C CYS A 107 9.21 8.53 3.51
N ARG A 108 9.20 9.20 4.65
CA ARG A 108 9.85 8.75 5.90
C ARG A 108 8.86 8.22 6.93
N ASN A 109 7.68 8.81 7.01
CA ASN A 109 6.65 8.42 7.97
C ASN A 109 5.53 7.62 7.28
N VAL A 110 5.83 6.35 6.98
CA VAL A 110 4.92 5.43 6.29
C VAL A 110 4.48 4.32 7.24
N ILE A 111 3.19 4.01 7.24
CA ILE A 111 2.61 2.86 7.93
C ILE A 111 2.07 1.89 6.89
N GLU A 112 2.71 0.73 6.79
CA GLU A 112 2.32 -0.35 5.88
C GLU A 112 1.53 -1.41 6.65
N LEU A 113 0.19 -1.34 6.56
CA LEU A 113 -0.69 -2.21 7.34
C LEU A 113 -0.55 -3.69 7.00
N HIS A 114 -0.19 -4.01 5.76
CA HIS A 114 -0.06 -5.41 5.31
C HIS A 114 1.39 -5.84 5.06
N GLY A 115 2.36 -5.10 5.60
CA GLY A 115 3.76 -5.40 5.41
C GLY A 115 4.28 -5.02 4.03
N SER A 116 5.42 -5.61 3.64
CA SER A 116 6.10 -5.26 2.39
C SER A 116 6.79 -6.48 1.77
N ILE A 117 6.74 -6.58 0.44
CA ILE A 117 7.50 -7.60 -0.32
C ILE A 117 9.02 -7.45 -0.17
N PHE A 118 9.49 -6.28 0.26
CA PHE A 118 10.92 -6.00 0.49
C PHE A 118 11.40 -6.46 1.86
N ARG A 119 10.51 -6.86 2.76
CA ARG A 119 10.84 -7.43 4.07
C ARG A 119 10.57 -8.93 4.04
N ASN A 120 11.61 -9.74 4.10
CA ASN A 120 11.51 -11.18 4.08
C ASN A 120 12.36 -11.75 5.21
N TYR A 121 11.89 -12.79 5.86
CA TYR A 121 12.55 -13.32 7.05
C TYR A 121 12.31 -14.81 7.24
N CYS A 122 13.24 -15.44 7.94
CA CYS A 122 13.04 -16.80 8.44
C CYS A 122 12.16 -16.74 9.69
N ALA A 123 10.97 -17.35 9.66
CA ALA A 123 10.06 -17.37 10.81
C ALA A 123 10.62 -18.14 12.03
N HIS A 124 11.65 -18.98 11.84
CA HIS A 124 12.25 -19.78 12.91
C HIS A 124 13.37 -19.03 13.65
N CYS A 125 14.32 -18.42 12.91
CA CYS A 125 15.51 -17.79 13.52
C CYS A 125 15.57 -16.26 13.38
N GLY A 126 14.57 -15.63 12.73
CA GLY A 126 14.47 -14.19 12.55
C GLY A 126 15.43 -13.59 11.51
N ARG A 127 16.30 -14.39 10.87
CA ARG A 127 17.24 -13.85 9.86
C ARG A 127 16.48 -13.22 8.72
N GLU A 128 16.84 -12.00 8.39
CA GLU A 128 16.24 -11.22 7.30
C GLU A 128 16.92 -11.53 5.96
N TYR A 129 16.14 -11.37 4.87
CA TYR A 129 16.57 -11.62 3.50
C TYR A 129 16.05 -10.52 2.57
N PRO A 130 16.87 -10.05 1.61
CA PRO A 130 16.41 -9.11 0.60
C PRO A 130 15.41 -9.79 -0.35
N VAL A 131 14.63 -8.98 -1.07
CA VAL A 131 13.62 -9.49 -2.01
C VAL A 131 14.25 -10.32 -3.13
N GLU A 132 15.46 -9.98 -3.56
CA GLU A 132 16.24 -10.69 -4.58
C GLU A 132 16.51 -12.14 -4.19
N TYR A 133 16.65 -12.43 -2.90
CA TYR A 133 16.84 -13.80 -2.43
C TYR A 133 15.64 -14.68 -2.78
N ILE A 134 14.41 -14.18 -2.60
CA ILE A 134 13.20 -14.92 -2.98
C ILE A 134 13.04 -14.94 -4.50
N ARG A 135 13.26 -13.80 -5.16
CA ARG A 135 13.09 -13.66 -6.60
C ARG A 135 13.99 -14.60 -7.40
N ASN A 136 15.24 -14.75 -6.98
CA ASN A 136 16.26 -15.53 -7.70
C ASN A 136 16.30 -17.02 -7.31
N THR A 137 15.47 -17.44 -6.35
CA THR A 137 15.37 -18.84 -5.94
C THR A 137 14.25 -19.53 -6.70
N GLU A 138 14.53 -20.54 -7.50
CA GLU A 138 13.53 -21.29 -8.29
C GLU A 138 12.58 -22.14 -7.44
N LYS A 139 13.08 -22.65 -6.33
CA LYS A 139 12.33 -23.48 -5.39
C LYS A 139 11.84 -22.67 -4.18
N ILE A 140 11.41 -23.37 -3.13
CA ILE A 140 11.11 -22.75 -1.84
C ILE A 140 12.40 -22.14 -1.29
N PRO A 141 12.47 -20.81 -1.02
CA PRO A 141 13.65 -20.19 -0.45
C PRO A 141 13.87 -20.68 0.99
N LEU A 142 15.05 -21.24 1.26
CA LEU A 142 15.42 -21.78 2.57
C LEU A 142 16.41 -20.89 3.28
N CYS A 143 16.24 -20.74 4.59
CA CYS A 143 17.16 -20.00 5.43
C CYS A 143 18.55 -20.64 5.44
N GLU A 144 19.57 -19.87 5.10
CA GLU A 144 20.96 -20.32 5.08
C GLU A 144 21.51 -20.72 6.47
N THR A 145 20.87 -20.20 7.54
CA THR A 145 21.29 -20.48 8.92
C THR A 145 20.66 -21.75 9.48
N CYS A 146 19.37 -22.00 9.23
CA CYS A 146 18.64 -23.09 9.89
C CYS A 146 17.85 -24.01 8.93
N GLY A 147 17.92 -23.77 7.63
CA GLY A 147 17.27 -24.59 6.62
C GLY A 147 15.74 -24.46 6.55
N GLN A 148 15.11 -23.66 7.42
CA GLN A 148 13.68 -23.44 7.40
C GLN A 148 13.25 -22.49 6.28
N PRO A 149 12.01 -22.56 5.76
CA PRO A 149 11.55 -21.65 4.72
C PRO A 149 11.64 -20.18 5.15
N VAL A 150 12.18 -19.35 4.27
CA VAL A 150 12.11 -17.88 4.37
C VAL A 150 10.73 -17.46 3.90
N ARG A 151 10.02 -16.64 4.66
CA ARG A 151 8.70 -16.15 4.27
C ARG A 151 8.73 -14.67 3.86
N PRO A 152 7.82 -14.25 2.95
CA PRO A 152 7.59 -12.83 2.70
C PRO A 152 7.07 -12.12 3.96
N GLY A 153 7.50 -10.89 4.18
CA GLY A 153 7.04 -10.04 5.28
C GLY A 153 5.74 -9.32 4.96
N VAL A 154 4.79 -10.06 4.40
CA VAL A 154 3.45 -9.58 4.05
C VAL A 154 2.39 -10.33 4.86
N ILE A 155 1.26 -9.68 5.12
CA ILE A 155 0.12 -10.29 5.78
C ILE A 155 -0.70 -11.05 4.74
N LEU A 156 -0.82 -12.35 4.95
CA LEU A 156 -1.62 -13.23 4.11
C LEU A 156 -3.09 -13.27 4.59
N PHE A 157 -4.00 -13.67 3.71
CA PHE A 157 -5.39 -13.91 4.12
C PHE A 157 -5.46 -14.96 5.22
N GLY A 158 -6.25 -14.68 6.26
CA GLY A 158 -6.33 -15.48 7.47
C GLY A 158 -5.27 -15.14 8.53
N GLU A 159 -4.36 -14.20 8.27
CA GLU A 159 -3.46 -13.65 9.27
C GLU A 159 -3.99 -12.31 9.82
N MET A 160 -3.63 -12.02 11.05
CA MET A 160 -3.96 -10.74 11.68
C MET A 160 -2.84 -9.71 11.45
N VAL A 161 -3.23 -8.47 11.23
CA VAL A 161 -2.28 -7.35 11.27
C VAL A 161 -1.78 -7.17 12.70
N ASP A 162 -0.49 -6.87 12.85
CA ASP A 162 0.11 -6.61 14.15
C ASP A 162 -0.63 -5.45 14.85
N ASN A 163 -1.04 -5.69 16.11
CA ASN A 163 -1.75 -4.72 16.92
C ASN A 163 -0.96 -3.42 17.11
N GLN A 164 0.36 -3.47 17.14
CA GLN A 164 1.19 -2.26 17.25
C GLN A 164 1.06 -1.39 15.99
N VAL A 165 1.01 -2.02 14.82
CA VAL A 165 0.82 -1.32 13.54
C VAL A 165 -0.55 -0.65 13.46
N ILE A 166 -1.61 -1.37 13.87
CA ILE A 166 -2.98 -0.82 13.93
C ILE A 166 -3.07 0.31 14.95
N THR A 167 -2.51 0.13 16.15
CA THR A 167 -2.50 1.18 17.19
C THR A 167 -1.77 2.42 16.72
N ARG A 168 -0.62 2.27 16.05
CA ARG A 168 0.10 3.39 15.46
C ARG A 168 -0.75 4.10 14.42
N ALA A 169 -1.38 3.37 13.50
CA ALA A 169 -2.25 3.95 12.47
C ALA A 169 -3.43 4.71 13.11
N ALA A 170 -4.11 4.13 14.09
CA ALA A 170 -5.21 4.77 14.81
C ALA A 170 -4.75 6.05 15.53
N THR A 171 -3.60 6.02 16.19
CA THR A 171 -3.01 7.19 16.86
C THR A 171 -2.70 8.32 15.88
N GLU A 172 -2.17 8.00 14.69
CA GLU A 172 -1.91 9.00 13.66
C GLU A 172 -3.21 9.60 13.10
N MET A 173 -4.24 8.76 12.92
CA MET A 173 -5.57 9.22 12.49
C MET A 173 -6.20 10.19 13.50
N GLN A 174 -6.08 9.93 14.80
CA GLN A 174 -6.61 10.80 15.85
C GLN A 174 -5.93 12.19 15.90
N LYS A 175 -4.66 12.28 15.51
CA LYS A 175 -3.92 13.55 15.45
C LYS A 175 -4.34 14.42 14.26
N ALA A 176 -4.89 13.82 13.21
CA ALA A 176 -5.15 14.49 11.95
C ALA A 176 -6.25 15.53 12.05
N ASP A 177 -5.97 16.76 11.65
CA ASP A 177 -6.99 17.79 11.38
C ASP A 177 -7.45 17.75 9.91
N VAL A 178 -6.62 17.19 9.00
CA VAL A 178 -6.97 16.89 7.62
C VAL A 178 -6.71 15.41 7.32
N LEU A 179 -7.72 14.73 6.78
CA LEU A 179 -7.60 13.39 6.22
C LEU A 179 -7.70 13.47 4.70
N LEU A 180 -6.64 13.03 4.02
CA LEU A 180 -6.57 12.96 2.57
C LEU A 180 -6.60 11.51 2.10
N VAL A 181 -7.58 11.15 1.30
CA VAL A 181 -7.76 9.82 0.72
C VAL A 181 -7.40 9.88 -0.75
N LEU A 182 -6.40 9.10 -1.17
CA LEU A 182 -5.84 9.10 -2.52
C LEU A 182 -6.06 7.76 -3.22
N GLY A 183 -6.68 7.79 -4.40
CA GLY A 183 -6.85 6.62 -5.27
C GLY A 183 -7.67 5.49 -4.63
N THR A 184 -8.70 5.84 -3.86
CA THR A 184 -9.66 4.91 -3.29
C THR A 184 -10.86 5.67 -2.72
N ASN A 185 -11.99 4.98 -2.53
CA ASN A 185 -13.21 5.56 -1.99
C ASN A 185 -13.39 5.27 -0.48
N LEU A 186 -14.33 5.96 0.15
CA LEU A 186 -14.58 5.85 1.60
C LEU A 186 -15.14 4.48 2.04
N LYS A 187 -15.67 3.67 1.12
CA LYS A 187 -16.12 2.28 1.39
C LYS A 187 -14.99 1.26 1.29
N SER A 188 -13.80 1.66 0.82
CA SER A 188 -12.66 0.74 0.78
C SER A 188 -12.37 0.18 2.17
N PHE A 189 -11.84 -1.04 2.20
CA PHE A 189 -11.48 -1.66 3.48
C PHE A 189 -10.45 -0.82 4.28
N LEU A 190 -9.55 -0.12 3.59
CA LEU A 190 -8.61 0.80 4.22
C LEU A 190 -9.33 1.93 4.96
N CYS A 191 -10.21 2.64 4.26
CA CYS A 191 -10.95 3.75 4.84
C CYS A 191 -11.91 3.27 5.94
N SER A 192 -12.70 2.22 5.70
CA SER A 192 -13.68 1.71 6.67
C SER A 192 -13.06 1.27 8.00
N GLN A 193 -11.81 0.83 8.00
CA GLN A 193 -11.11 0.49 9.24
C GLN A 193 -10.56 1.70 10.00
N LEU A 194 -10.18 2.75 9.29
CA LEU A 194 -9.40 3.84 9.88
C LEU A 194 -10.20 5.13 10.07
N THR A 195 -11.18 5.42 9.23
CA THR A 195 -11.96 6.67 9.33
C THR A 195 -12.71 6.81 10.66
N GLY A 196 -13.03 5.70 11.33
CA GLY A 196 -13.62 5.72 12.66
C GLY A 196 -12.73 6.30 13.78
N TYR A 197 -11.43 6.41 13.54
CA TYR A 197 -10.48 7.05 14.46
C TYR A 197 -10.20 8.51 14.12
N TYR A 198 -10.70 8.99 12.99
CA TYR A 198 -10.50 10.36 12.55
C TYR A 198 -11.48 11.28 13.23
N GLU A 199 -10.98 12.28 13.97
CA GLU A 199 -11.77 13.27 14.71
C GLU A 199 -11.59 14.69 14.13
N GLY A 200 -10.87 14.81 13.03
CA GLY A 200 -10.61 16.08 12.35
C GLY A 200 -11.86 16.62 11.63
N ASN A 201 -11.70 17.74 10.99
CA ASN A 201 -12.81 18.49 10.41
C ASN A 201 -12.72 18.67 8.88
N LYS A 202 -11.76 18.03 8.23
CA LYS A 202 -11.56 18.13 6.77
C LYS A 202 -11.20 16.77 6.16
N LEU A 203 -12.17 16.19 5.50
CA LEU A 203 -12.03 14.95 4.75
C LEU A 203 -12.01 15.24 3.25
N ILE A 204 -10.88 14.96 2.61
CA ILE A 204 -10.67 15.19 1.17
C ILE A 204 -10.45 13.84 0.50
N VAL A 205 -11.18 13.58 -0.59
CA VAL A 205 -11.01 12.39 -1.41
C VAL A 205 -10.59 12.81 -2.81
N ILE A 206 -9.51 12.21 -3.32
CA ILE A 206 -9.04 12.33 -4.70
C ILE A 206 -9.03 10.92 -5.30
N ASP A 207 -9.88 10.69 -6.29
CA ASP A 207 -9.99 9.39 -6.96
C ASP A 207 -10.39 9.60 -8.42
N GLY A 208 -9.90 8.75 -9.32
CA GLY A 208 -10.26 8.77 -10.73
C GLY A 208 -11.71 8.35 -10.98
N GLU A 209 -12.28 7.55 -10.07
CA GLU A 209 -13.64 7.06 -10.16
C GLU A 209 -14.55 7.71 -9.12
N ASP A 210 -15.75 8.14 -9.55
CA ASP A 210 -16.76 8.58 -8.61
C ASP A 210 -17.45 7.36 -7.96
N HIS A 211 -17.63 7.44 -6.65
CA HIS A 211 -18.31 6.43 -5.86
C HIS A 211 -19.27 7.10 -4.88
N PHE A 212 -20.49 6.58 -4.75
CA PHE A 212 -21.55 7.16 -3.91
C PHE A 212 -21.10 7.47 -2.45
N SER A 213 -20.14 6.73 -1.92
CA SER A 213 -19.62 6.97 -0.57
C SER A 213 -18.80 8.25 -0.45
N ASN A 214 -18.29 8.78 -1.56
CA ASN A 214 -17.49 10.00 -1.57
C ASN A 214 -18.32 11.24 -1.25
N ALA A 215 -19.67 11.15 -1.32
CA ALA A 215 -20.57 12.17 -0.81
C ALA A 215 -20.39 12.48 0.70
N GLY A 216 -19.73 11.59 1.45
CA GLY A 216 -19.36 11.82 2.85
C GLY A 216 -18.09 12.66 3.03
N ALA A 217 -17.37 13.00 1.96
CA ALA A 217 -16.21 13.87 2.02
C ALA A 217 -16.61 15.35 2.00
N ASP A 218 -15.81 16.21 2.67
CA ASP A 218 -15.96 17.66 2.54
C ASP A 218 -15.59 18.14 1.13
N ILE A 219 -14.60 17.48 0.52
CA ILE A 219 -14.18 17.72 -0.86
C ILE A 219 -13.97 16.37 -1.54
N PHE A 220 -14.66 16.15 -2.65
CA PHE A 220 -14.36 15.11 -3.61
C PHE A 220 -13.80 15.75 -4.89
N TRP A 221 -12.60 15.35 -5.25
CA TRP A 221 -11.95 15.79 -6.48
C TRP A 221 -11.75 14.59 -7.40
N GLN A 222 -12.60 14.51 -8.43
CA GLN A 222 -12.48 13.47 -9.44
C GLN A 222 -11.31 13.78 -10.37
N SER A 223 -10.21 13.10 -10.13
CA SER A 223 -8.97 13.24 -10.90
C SER A 223 -8.09 12.01 -10.70
N ARG A 224 -7.18 11.79 -11.64
CA ARG A 224 -6.04 10.93 -11.37
C ARG A 224 -5.22 11.52 -10.24
N VAL A 225 -4.72 10.67 -9.37
CA VAL A 225 -3.94 11.14 -8.20
C VAL A 225 -2.65 11.82 -8.62
N ASP A 226 -1.98 11.28 -9.63
CA ASP A 226 -0.74 11.87 -10.17
C ASP A 226 -0.94 13.31 -10.65
N ASP A 227 -2.06 13.59 -11.32
CA ASP A 227 -2.38 14.91 -11.85
C ASP A 227 -2.78 15.89 -10.73
N ALA A 228 -3.61 15.42 -9.80
CA ALA A 228 -4.06 16.23 -8.67
C ALA A 228 -2.90 16.65 -7.75
N LEU A 229 -1.97 15.75 -7.42
CA LEU A 229 -0.81 16.08 -6.61
C LEU A 229 0.12 17.08 -7.30
N ALA A 230 0.32 16.96 -8.62
CA ALA A 230 1.09 17.92 -9.40
C ALA A 230 0.44 19.31 -9.41
N GLU A 231 -0.90 19.38 -9.50
CA GLU A 231 -1.64 20.64 -9.44
C GLU A 231 -1.53 21.29 -8.04
N ILE A 232 -1.69 20.49 -6.97
CA ILE A 232 -1.51 20.96 -5.58
C ILE A 232 -0.12 21.60 -5.42
N ILE A 233 0.94 20.95 -5.87
CA ILE A 233 2.31 21.51 -5.78
C ILE A 233 2.44 22.79 -6.59
N THR A 234 1.92 22.81 -7.81
CA THR A 234 1.97 24.01 -8.66
C THR A 234 1.30 25.20 -7.99
N GLU A 235 0.13 25.02 -7.36
CA GLU A 235 -0.56 26.08 -6.63
C GLU A 235 0.21 26.50 -5.36
N MET A 236 0.86 25.55 -4.70
CA MET A 236 1.70 25.87 -3.55
C MET A 236 2.93 26.70 -3.91
N GLU A 237 3.52 26.49 -5.07
CA GLU A 237 4.66 27.25 -5.55
C GLU A 237 4.29 28.68 -5.98
N LYS A 238 3.09 28.89 -6.54
CA LYS A 238 2.60 30.23 -6.89
C LYS A 238 2.46 31.14 -5.68
N ASP A 239 1.97 30.61 -4.57
CA ASP A 239 1.79 31.39 -3.34
C ASP A 239 3.10 31.75 -2.61
N ARG A 240 4.23 31.14 -3.01
CA ARG A 240 5.55 31.44 -2.44
C ARG A 240 6.28 32.55 -3.18
N LYS A 241 5.75 32.99 -4.33
CA LYS A 241 6.27 34.09 -5.15
C LYS A 241 5.56 35.39 -4.87
#